data_b818577f5f88806dec1b7cb3184e31ca
#
_entry.id   b818577f5f88806dec1b7cb3184e31ca
#
_cell.length_a   1.000
_cell.length_b   1.000
_cell.length_c   1.000
_cell.angle_alpha   90.00
_cell.angle_beta   90.00
_cell.angle_gamma   90.00
#
_symmetry.space_group_name_H-M   'P 1'
#
loop_
_entity.id
_entity.type
_entity.pdbx_description
1 polymer ?
#
loop_
_entity_poly.entity_id
_entity_poly.type
_entity_poly.pdbx_seq_one_letter_code
_entity_poly.pdbx_strand_id
1 'polypeptide(L)'
;MGTDVRLGAMDGVFTVAGVRPARDGMTISRDAGLGSENTVTFFALGAGTSISRERYDMTSMYIGALGEAVFLTGDDAGRQRFLDGDMLIVPGGTLCGVESGSGAVYTEIIIKKEINMNNLVKAGEVMKLKNLIQYEEGSISNLDIVSNPTMKFVLMAFDEGTGLQPHRAPGNAIIFALEGKAVIGYEGKDYTISAGENFRFEKNGLHSVTADGKFKMALLLVIE
;
A
#
# COMPACT_ATOMS: atom_id res chain seq x y z
N MET A 1 -29.16 -10.05 -19.04
CA MET A 1 -29.02 -8.89 -18.13
C MET A 1 -27.91 -9.23 -17.15
N GLY A 2 -26.69 -8.78 -17.44
CA GLY A 2 -25.55 -8.95 -16.54
C GLY A 2 -25.73 -8.01 -15.36
N THR A 3 -25.82 -8.54 -14.16
CA THR A 3 -25.71 -7.77 -12.93
C THR A 3 -24.31 -7.21 -12.86
N ASP A 4 -24.19 -5.92 -13.13
CA ASP A 4 -23.00 -5.12 -12.89
C ASP A 4 -22.77 -5.16 -11.36
N VAL A 5 -21.90 -6.08 -10.93
CA VAL A 5 -21.41 -6.10 -9.56
C VAL A 5 -20.56 -4.84 -9.43
N ARG A 6 -21.14 -3.75 -8.92
CA ARG A 6 -20.39 -2.55 -8.57
C ARG A 6 -19.27 -2.99 -7.64
N LEU A 7 -18.08 -3.13 -8.20
CA LEU A 7 -16.85 -3.32 -7.45
C LEU A 7 -16.80 -2.22 -6.39
N GLY A 8 -16.54 -2.59 -5.13
CA GLY A 8 -16.61 -1.70 -3.97
C GLY A 8 -16.01 -0.33 -4.28
N ALA A 9 -16.74 0.71 -3.96
CA ALA A 9 -16.27 2.08 -4.15
C ALA A 9 -15.09 2.33 -3.21
N MET A 10 -14.10 3.11 -3.64
CA MET A 10 -13.03 3.64 -2.79
C MET A 10 -13.44 4.99 -2.21
N ASP A 11 -14.72 5.18 -1.94
CA ASP A 11 -15.28 6.38 -1.33
C ASP A 11 -15.29 6.22 0.19
N GLY A 12 -14.50 7.02 0.90
CA GLY A 12 -14.34 6.90 2.34
C GLY A 12 -13.36 5.78 2.74
N VAL A 13 -13.65 5.09 3.84
CA VAL A 13 -12.84 3.97 4.35
C VAL A 13 -13.16 2.71 3.57
N PHE A 14 -12.12 2.01 3.12
CA PHE A 14 -12.23 0.74 2.40
C PHE A 14 -11.10 -0.22 2.79
N THR A 15 -11.19 -1.46 2.38
CA THR A 15 -10.04 -2.39 2.40
C THR A 15 -9.71 -2.81 0.97
N VAL A 16 -8.42 -2.99 0.67
CA VAL A 16 -8.00 -3.50 -0.65
C VAL A 16 -8.68 -4.84 -0.97
N ALA A 17 -8.80 -5.72 0.04
CA ALA A 17 -9.49 -7.00 -0.10
C ALA A 17 -11.01 -6.84 -0.35
N GLY A 18 -11.65 -5.81 0.21
CA GLY A 18 -13.06 -5.50 -0.05
C GLY A 18 -13.30 -4.97 -1.46
N VAL A 19 -12.36 -4.17 -1.98
CA VAL A 19 -12.39 -3.64 -3.36
C VAL A 19 -12.04 -4.71 -4.38
N ARG A 20 -11.14 -5.63 -4.03
CA ARG A 20 -10.68 -6.73 -4.91
C ARG A 20 -10.57 -8.03 -4.12
N PRO A 21 -11.69 -8.71 -3.82
CA PRO A 21 -11.66 -9.96 -3.05
C PRO A 21 -11.03 -11.10 -3.88
N ALA A 22 -10.26 -11.95 -3.20
CA ALA A 22 -9.74 -13.18 -3.80
C ALA A 22 -10.89 -14.14 -4.16
N ARG A 23 -10.71 -14.87 -5.26
CA ARG A 23 -11.64 -15.90 -5.75
C ARG A 23 -10.86 -17.15 -6.08
N ASP A 24 -11.28 -18.29 -5.58
CA ASP A 24 -10.60 -19.57 -5.77
C ASP A 24 -10.33 -19.85 -7.25
N GLY A 25 -9.12 -20.29 -7.55
CA GLY A 25 -8.67 -20.61 -8.90
C GLY A 25 -8.49 -19.42 -9.84
N MET A 26 -8.61 -18.18 -9.34
CA MET A 26 -8.50 -16.97 -10.16
C MET A 26 -7.39 -16.04 -9.64
N THR A 27 -6.61 -15.51 -10.57
CA THR A 27 -5.78 -14.32 -10.34
C THR A 27 -6.48 -13.14 -11.01
N ILE A 28 -6.82 -12.13 -10.23
CA ILE A 28 -7.55 -10.97 -10.69
C ILE A 28 -6.90 -9.67 -10.20
N SER A 29 -7.01 -8.61 -10.99
CA SER A 29 -6.44 -7.32 -10.64
C SER A 29 -7.39 -6.16 -10.93
N ARG A 30 -7.10 -5.00 -10.35
CA ARG A 30 -7.81 -3.73 -10.59
C ARG A 30 -6.85 -2.57 -10.45
N ASP A 31 -6.82 -1.67 -11.43
CA ASP A 31 -6.13 -0.39 -11.32
C ASP A 31 -6.79 0.46 -10.22
N ALA A 32 -5.98 1.06 -9.35
CA ALA A 32 -6.43 1.95 -8.30
C ALA A 32 -6.77 3.37 -8.82
N GLY A 33 -6.39 3.70 -10.05
CA GLY A 33 -6.70 4.98 -10.70
C GLY A 33 -6.07 6.17 -9.97
N LEU A 34 -4.81 6.04 -9.51
CA LEU A 34 -4.13 7.14 -8.80
C LEU A 34 -3.36 8.07 -9.72
N GLY A 35 -2.97 7.61 -10.91
CA GLY A 35 -2.20 8.37 -11.88
C GLY A 35 -1.77 7.52 -13.06
N SER A 36 -1.06 8.13 -14.02
CA SER A 36 -0.58 7.48 -15.25
C SER A 36 0.92 7.21 -15.25
N GLU A 37 1.70 7.99 -14.50
CA GLU A 37 3.16 7.88 -14.41
C GLU A 37 3.60 6.67 -13.57
N ASN A 38 2.88 6.37 -12.48
CA ASN A 38 3.10 5.19 -11.64
C ASN A 38 1.82 4.36 -11.63
N THR A 39 1.93 3.09 -12.00
CA THR A 39 0.77 2.21 -11.99
C THR A 39 0.58 1.63 -10.60
N VAL A 40 -0.59 1.79 -10.02
CA VAL A 40 -0.97 1.21 -8.73
C VAL A 40 -2.11 0.24 -8.97
N THR A 41 -1.87 -1.04 -8.69
CA THR A 41 -2.80 -2.12 -9.00
C THR A 41 -3.08 -2.97 -7.75
N PHE A 42 -4.33 -3.21 -7.46
CA PHE A 42 -4.76 -4.19 -6.46
C PHE A 42 -4.84 -5.57 -7.10
N PHE A 43 -4.10 -6.52 -6.55
CA PHE A 43 -4.09 -7.92 -6.96
C PHE A 43 -4.77 -8.80 -5.91
N ALA A 44 -5.49 -9.79 -6.39
CA ALA A 44 -6.02 -10.87 -5.57
C ALA A 44 -5.74 -12.22 -6.23
N LEU A 45 -5.02 -13.05 -5.51
CA LEU A 45 -4.72 -14.43 -5.86
C LEU A 45 -5.69 -15.33 -5.09
N GLY A 46 -6.46 -16.13 -5.81
CA GLY A 46 -7.25 -17.20 -5.20
C GLY A 46 -6.36 -18.34 -4.68
N ALA A 47 -6.91 -19.22 -3.87
CA ALA A 47 -6.18 -20.38 -3.37
C ALA A 47 -5.63 -21.22 -4.53
N GLY A 48 -4.37 -21.63 -4.42
CA GLY A 48 -3.67 -22.46 -5.41
C GLY A 48 -3.32 -21.74 -6.72
N THR A 49 -3.34 -20.41 -6.75
CA THR A 49 -2.97 -19.64 -7.95
C THR A 49 -1.59 -19.00 -7.85
N SER A 50 -1.03 -18.64 -9.00
CA SER A 50 0.28 -18.01 -9.10
C SER A 50 0.36 -17.06 -10.29
N ILE A 51 1.32 -16.14 -10.23
CA ILE A 51 1.81 -15.34 -11.35
C ILE A 51 3.23 -15.82 -11.64
N SER A 52 3.49 -16.18 -12.90
CA SER A 52 4.78 -16.68 -13.37
C SER A 52 5.91 -15.67 -13.07
N ARG A 53 7.12 -16.21 -12.93
CA ARG A 53 8.29 -15.36 -12.74
C ARG A 53 8.65 -14.67 -14.05
N GLU A 54 8.66 -13.33 -14.00
CA GLU A 54 8.99 -12.47 -15.14
C GLU A 54 9.99 -11.38 -14.70
N ARG A 55 10.70 -10.80 -15.66
CA ARG A 55 11.59 -9.65 -15.44
C ARG A 55 10.91 -8.41 -15.97
N TYR A 56 10.68 -7.44 -15.11
CA TYR A 56 10.25 -6.10 -15.50
C TYR A 56 11.45 -5.17 -15.47
N ASP A 57 11.51 -4.23 -16.42
CA ASP A 57 12.59 -3.23 -16.46
C ASP A 57 12.47 -2.20 -15.34
N MET A 58 11.29 -2.08 -14.75
CA MET A 58 10.96 -1.10 -13.73
C MET A 58 10.99 -1.69 -12.32
N THR A 59 11.30 -0.86 -11.33
CA THR A 59 11.19 -1.23 -9.93
C THR A 59 9.73 -1.41 -9.55
N SER A 60 9.43 -2.51 -8.86
CA SER A 60 8.10 -2.81 -8.31
C SER A 60 8.12 -2.78 -6.80
N MET A 61 7.09 -2.22 -6.18
CA MET A 61 6.87 -2.27 -4.74
C MET A 61 5.55 -2.96 -4.45
N TYR A 62 5.55 -3.88 -3.52
CA TYR A 62 4.40 -4.67 -3.11
C TYR A 62 4.04 -4.36 -1.66
N ILE A 63 2.74 -4.26 -1.34
CA ILE A 63 2.21 -4.05 0.01
C ILE A 63 1.12 -5.09 0.27
N GLY A 64 1.32 -5.94 1.27
CA GLY A 64 0.36 -6.98 1.67
C GLY A 64 -0.88 -6.38 2.32
N ALA A 65 -2.06 -6.90 1.96
CA ALA A 65 -3.35 -6.43 2.46
C ALA A 65 -4.20 -7.52 3.13
N LEU A 66 -4.07 -8.78 2.72
CA LEU A 66 -4.80 -9.91 3.32
C LEU A 66 -4.17 -11.24 2.91
N GLY A 67 -4.17 -12.20 3.82
CA GLY A 67 -3.78 -13.57 3.54
C GLY A 67 -2.27 -13.76 3.41
N GLU A 68 -1.87 -14.81 2.70
CA GLU A 68 -0.46 -15.20 2.56
C GLU A 68 -0.10 -15.44 1.10
N ALA A 69 0.93 -14.74 0.63
CA ALA A 69 1.61 -15.01 -0.62
C ALA A 69 3.05 -15.46 -0.36
N VAL A 70 3.64 -16.10 -1.35
CA VAL A 70 5.08 -16.41 -1.40
C VAL A 70 5.65 -15.76 -2.65
N PHE A 71 6.51 -14.78 -2.47
CA PHE A 71 7.28 -14.19 -3.56
C PHE A 71 8.50 -15.05 -3.89
N LEU A 72 8.78 -15.19 -5.18
CA LEU A 72 9.88 -15.94 -5.76
C LEU A 72 10.78 -14.93 -6.47
N THR A 73 11.88 -14.52 -5.82
CA THR A 73 12.72 -13.43 -6.32
C THR A 73 14.14 -13.90 -6.66
N GLY A 74 14.76 -13.23 -7.65
CA GLY A 74 16.12 -13.54 -8.11
C GLY A 74 16.19 -14.81 -8.95
N ASP A 75 17.38 -15.13 -9.47
CA ASP A 75 17.59 -16.27 -10.36
C ASP A 75 17.40 -17.62 -9.65
N ASP A 76 17.81 -17.69 -8.39
CA ASP A 76 17.70 -18.89 -7.55
C ASP A 76 16.29 -19.12 -6.99
N ALA A 77 15.30 -18.31 -7.39
CA ALA A 77 13.92 -18.37 -6.89
C ALA A 77 13.84 -18.34 -5.36
N GLY A 78 14.56 -17.40 -4.73
CA GLY A 78 14.47 -17.18 -3.28
C GLY A 78 13.02 -17.00 -2.84
N ARG A 79 12.56 -17.90 -1.96
CA ARG A 79 11.15 -17.92 -1.50
C ARG A 79 10.99 -17.04 -0.27
N GLN A 80 10.11 -16.08 -0.33
CA GLN A 80 9.83 -15.19 0.77
C GLN A 80 8.34 -15.16 1.08
N ARG A 81 8.00 -15.48 2.34
CA ARG A 81 6.65 -15.36 2.86
C ARG A 81 6.26 -13.89 2.96
N PHE A 82 5.05 -13.56 2.51
CA PHE A 82 4.54 -12.21 2.42
C PHE A 82 3.11 -12.15 2.97
N LEU A 83 2.89 -11.32 3.97
CA LEU A 83 1.64 -11.21 4.73
C LEU A 83 1.08 -9.78 4.67
N ASP A 84 -0.10 -9.59 5.26
CA ASP A 84 -0.67 -8.25 5.48
C ASP A 84 0.31 -7.31 6.21
N GLY A 85 0.42 -6.08 5.77
CA GLY A 85 1.33 -5.06 6.28
C GLY A 85 2.82 -5.31 5.99
N ASP A 86 3.17 -6.34 5.21
CA ASP A 86 4.50 -6.52 4.65
C ASP A 86 4.70 -5.63 3.42
N MET A 87 5.96 -5.27 3.18
CA MET A 87 6.44 -4.60 1.98
C MET A 87 7.58 -5.39 1.36
N LEU A 88 7.62 -5.43 0.04
CA LEU A 88 8.74 -5.94 -0.75
C LEU A 88 9.03 -4.95 -1.88
N ILE A 89 10.29 -4.56 -2.05
CA ILE A 89 10.74 -3.78 -3.21
C ILE A 89 11.61 -4.68 -4.08
N VAL A 90 11.22 -4.85 -5.33
CA VAL A 90 11.93 -5.65 -6.33
C VAL A 90 12.52 -4.70 -7.37
N PRO A 91 13.87 -4.59 -7.44
CA PRO A 91 14.52 -3.75 -8.44
C PRO A 91 14.23 -4.20 -9.87
N GLY A 92 14.21 -3.25 -10.80
CA GLY A 92 14.11 -3.55 -12.23
C GLY A 92 15.18 -4.55 -12.69
N GLY A 93 14.82 -5.42 -13.62
CA GLY A 93 15.69 -6.51 -14.10
C GLY A 93 15.75 -7.74 -13.19
N THR A 94 15.10 -7.73 -12.03
CA THR A 94 15.04 -8.89 -11.12
C THR A 94 13.89 -9.82 -11.53
N LEU A 95 14.18 -11.12 -11.61
CA LEU A 95 13.15 -12.14 -11.87
C LEU A 95 12.24 -12.25 -10.64
N CYS A 96 10.94 -12.03 -10.82
CA CYS A 96 9.96 -12.04 -9.74
C CYS A 96 8.68 -12.75 -10.15
N GLY A 97 8.14 -13.57 -9.27
CA GLY A 97 6.83 -14.18 -9.38
C GLY A 97 6.20 -14.30 -8.00
N VAL A 98 4.94 -14.68 -7.95
CA VAL A 98 4.20 -14.82 -6.70
C VAL A 98 3.22 -15.96 -6.77
N GLU A 99 3.05 -16.68 -5.68
CA GLU A 99 2.08 -17.75 -5.52
C GLU A 99 1.34 -17.64 -4.19
N SER A 100 0.15 -18.19 -4.11
CA SER A 100 -0.60 -18.30 -2.86
C SER A 100 -1.30 -19.64 -2.77
N GLY A 101 -1.05 -20.35 -1.67
CA GLY A 101 -1.72 -21.62 -1.35
C GLY A 101 -3.12 -21.44 -0.79
N SER A 102 -3.35 -20.35 -0.03
CA SER A 102 -4.59 -20.11 0.71
C SER A 102 -5.39 -18.88 0.24
N GLY A 103 -4.86 -18.14 -0.71
CA GLY A 103 -5.39 -16.85 -1.16
C GLY A 103 -4.66 -15.67 -0.52
N ALA A 104 -4.41 -14.62 -1.33
CA ALA A 104 -3.75 -13.39 -0.89
C ALA A 104 -4.27 -12.19 -1.66
N VAL A 105 -4.22 -11.02 -1.00
CA VAL A 105 -4.50 -9.73 -1.62
C VAL A 105 -3.34 -8.79 -1.31
N TYR A 106 -2.87 -8.06 -2.31
CA TYR A 106 -1.80 -7.09 -2.17
C TYR A 106 -1.94 -5.93 -3.16
N THR A 107 -1.25 -4.84 -2.88
CA THR A 107 -1.08 -3.72 -3.79
C THR A 107 0.28 -3.85 -4.47
N GLU A 108 0.32 -3.72 -5.80
CA GLU A 108 1.52 -3.56 -6.60
C GLU A 108 1.64 -2.12 -7.06
N ILE A 109 2.84 -1.56 -6.97
CA ILE A 109 3.18 -0.22 -7.44
C ILE A 109 4.36 -0.35 -8.39
N ILE A 110 4.13 -0.10 -9.68
CA ILE A 110 5.18 -0.06 -10.71
C ILE A 110 5.73 1.36 -10.78
N ILE A 111 7.03 1.52 -10.54
CA ILE A 111 7.71 2.80 -10.45
C ILE A 111 8.57 3.00 -11.70
N LYS A 112 8.14 3.91 -12.58
CA LYS A 112 8.78 4.12 -13.90
C LYS A 112 10.05 4.98 -13.86
N LYS A 113 10.28 5.71 -12.79
CA LYS A 113 11.45 6.60 -12.64
C LYS A 113 12.39 6.06 -11.58
N GLU A 114 13.66 6.47 -11.65
CA GLU A 114 14.62 6.21 -10.59
C GLU A 114 14.08 6.69 -9.24
N ILE A 115 14.38 5.95 -8.19
CA ILE A 115 13.91 6.20 -6.84
C ILE A 115 15.07 6.54 -5.91
N ASN A 116 14.81 7.45 -4.97
CA ASN A 116 15.57 7.56 -3.74
C ASN A 116 14.95 6.61 -2.72
N MET A 117 15.71 5.62 -2.30
CA MET A 117 15.27 4.63 -1.32
C MET A 117 15.98 4.86 0.00
N ASN A 118 15.24 4.77 1.11
CA ASN A 118 15.82 4.89 2.44
C ASN A 118 16.81 3.75 2.73
N ASN A 119 17.91 4.05 3.40
CA ASN A 119 18.94 3.06 3.73
C ASN A 119 18.48 1.96 4.71
N LEU A 120 17.36 2.16 5.42
CA LEU A 120 16.75 1.14 6.27
C LEU A 120 16.00 0.08 5.45
N VAL A 121 15.69 0.38 4.18
CA VAL A 121 14.97 -0.53 3.27
C VAL A 121 15.98 -1.37 2.50
N LYS A 122 15.77 -2.67 2.50
CA LYS A 122 16.57 -3.62 1.73
C LYS A 122 15.77 -4.13 0.56
N ALA A 123 16.18 -3.73 -0.64
CA ALA A 123 15.55 -4.24 -1.85
C ALA A 123 15.73 -5.77 -1.94
N GLY A 124 14.69 -6.45 -2.37
CA GLY A 124 14.66 -7.91 -2.44
C GLY A 124 14.34 -8.63 -1.13
N GLU A 125 14.18 -7.92 0.01
CA GLU A 125 13.80 -8.51 1.30
C GLU A 125 12.37 -8.09 1.70
N VAL A 126 11.60 -9.01 2.25
CA VAL A 126 10.28 -8.72 2.84
C VAL A 126 10.47 -8.06 4.20
N MET A 127 9.81 -6.93 4.40
CA MET A 127 9.89 -6.12 5.63
C MET A 127 8.50 -5.78 6.15
N LYS A 128 8.29 -5.83 7.46
CA LYS A 128 7.05 -5.41 8.10
C LYS A 128 7.02 -3.88 8.25
N LEU A 129 6.15 -3.19 7.51
CA LEU A 129 6.08 -1.73 7.47
C LEU A 129 6.02 -1.08 8.84
N LYS A 130 5.14 -1.55 9.72
CA LYS A 130 4.93 -0.95 11.04
C LYS A 130 6.16 -1.03 11.97
N ASN A 131 7.11 -1.94 11.69
CA ASN A 131 8.32 -2.11 12.48
C ASN A 131 9.45 -1.16 12.06
N LEU A 132 9.34 -0.52 10.89
CA LEU A 132 10.35 0.40 10.35
C LEU A 132 10.33 1.78 11.01
N ILE A 133 9.24 2.15 11.69
CA ILE A 133 9.08 3.44 12.33
C ILE A 133 8.67 3.27 13.79
N GLN A 134 9.20 4.13 14.67
CA GLN A 134 8.88 4.14 16.10
C GLN A 134 8.03 5.36 16.46
N TYR A 135 7.26 5.23 17.55
CA TYR A 135 6.56 6.37 18.16
C TYR A 135 7.54 7.26 18.89
N GLU A 136 7.32 8.57 18.81
CA GLU A 136 7.97 9.59 19.64
C GLU A 136 6.91 10.25 20.53
N GLU A 137 7.19 10.36 21.82
CA GLU A 137 6.27 10.92 22.81
C GLU A 137 5.83 12.33 22.43
N GLY A 138 4.51 12.55 22.38
CA GLY A 138 3.88 13.84 22.07
C GLY A 138 4.10 14.36 20.66
N SER A 139 4.60 13.54 19.73
CA SER A 139 4.94 13.99 18.38
C SER A 139 4.53 13.00 17.26
N ILE A 140 4.79 13.40 16.02
CA ILE A 140 4.60 12.59 14.83
C ILE A 140 5.97 12.30 14.23
N SER A 141 6.35 11.04 14.18
CA SER A 141 7.55 10.59 13.46
C SER A 141 7.22 10.35 11.99
N ASN A 142 8.16 10.69 11.10
CA ASN A 142 8.06 10.47 9.65
C ASN A 142 9.30 9.72 9.15
N LEU A 143 9.09 8.81 8.20
CA LEU A 143 10.16 8.08 7.53
C LEU A 143 9.84 7.93 6.04
N ASP A 144 10.55 8.66 5.20
CA ASP A 144 10.48 8.48 3.75
C ASP A 144 11.09 7.12 3.39
N ILE A 145 10.31 6.24 2.79
CA ILE A 145 10.75 4.90 2.34
C ILE A 145 11.26 4.96 0.91
N VAL A 146 10.44 5.53 0.02
CA VAL A 146 10.74 5.71 -1.40
C VAL A 146 10.26 7.07 -1.85
N SER A 147 11.05 7.78 -2.63
CA SER A 147 10.63 9.01 -3.27
C SER A 147 11.25 9.20 -4.66
N ASN A 148 10.51 9.86 -5.53
CA ASN A 148 10.95 10.42 -6.80
C ASN A 148 10.11 11.66 -7.14
N PRO A 149 10.33 12.35 -8.28
CA PRO A 149 9.56 13.55 -8.62
C PRO A 149 8.05 13.34 -8.77
N THR A 150 7.59 12.11 -9.00
CA THR A 150 6.18 11.78 -9.27
C THR A 150 5.50 10.96 -8.19
N MET A 151 6.24 10.51 -7.15
CA MET A 151 5.64 9.80 -6.03
C MET A 151 6.47 9.89 -4.75
N LYS A 152 5.77 9.70 -3.62
CA LYS A 152 6.38 9.44 -2.31
C LYS A 152 5.66 8.30 -1.62
N PHE A 153 6.42 7.47 -0.93
CA PHE A 153 5.89 6.47 0.00
C PHE A 153 6.53 6.71 1.36
N VAL A 154 5.71 7.12 2.32
CA VAL A 154 6.15 7.62 3.64
C VAL A 154 5.46 6.83 4.74
N LEU A 155 6.20 6.42 5.75
CA LEU A 155 5.64 5.94 7.01
C LEU A 155 5.46 7.09 8.00
N MET A 156 4.37 7.07 8.73
CA MET A 156 4.09 8.03 9.80
C MET A 156 3.63 7.29 11.05
N ALA A 157 4.18 7.67 12.20
CA ALA A 157 3.76 7.19 13.50
C ALA A 157 3.31 8.37 14.36
N PHE A 158 2.06 8.30 14.81
CA PHE A 158 1.38 9.33 15.60
C PHE A 158 1.28 8.88 17.05
N ASP A 159 1.79 9.66 17.99
CA ASP A 159 1.49 9.44 19.40
C ASP A 159 0.05 9.85 19.72
N GLU A 160 -0.48 9.41 20.86
CA GLU A 160 -1.86 9.72 21.28
C GLU A 160 -2.15 11.22 21.24
N GLY A 161 -3.27 11.61 20.61
CA GLY A 161 -3.72 12.99 20.51
C GLY A 161 -2.95 13.88 19.52
N THR A 162 -1.93 13.32 18.84
CA THR A 162 -1.24 14.07 17.76
C THR A 162 -2.01 13.97 16.45
N GLY A 163 -1.74 14.90 15.51
CA GLY A 163 -2.44 14.90 14.23
C GLY A 163 -1.91 15.93 13.25
N LEU A 164 -2.22 15.70 11.98
CA LEU A 164 -1.99 16.64 10.89
C LEU A 164 -3.18 17.58 10.79
N GLN A 165 -2.91 18.87 10.87
CA GLN A 165 -3.92 19.91 10.69
C GLN A 165 -4.47 19.89 9.25
N PRO A 166 -5.69 20.43 9.01
CA PRO A 166 -6.28 20.47 7.67
C PRO A 166 -5.33 21.07 6.63
N HIS A 167 -5.03 20.33 5.59
CA HIS A 167 -4.16 20.74 4.48
C HIS A 167 -4.57 20.05 3.16
N ARG A 168 -3.93 20.43 2.05
CA ARG A 168 -4.21 19.86 0.71
C ARG A 168 -2.96 19.21 0.15
N ALA A 169 -3.08 17.95 -0.29
CA ALA A 169 -1.99 17.24 -0.95
C ALA A 169 -1.87 17.64 -2.44
N PRO A 170 -0.64 17.70 -2.99
CA PRO A 170 -0.43 18.07 -4.40
C PRO A 170 -0.78 16.95 -5.39
N GLY A 171 -1.14 15.77 -4.93
CA GLY A 171 -1.44 14.60 -5.75
C GLY A 171 -2.53 13.72 -5.14
N ASN A 172 -2.89 12.67 -5.86
CA ASN A 172 -3.77 11.62 -5.35
C ASN A 172 -3.02 10.77 -4.33
N ALA A 173 -3.69 10.32 -3.29
CA ALA A 173 -3.03 9.54 -2.25
C ALA A 173 -3.88 8.40 -1.71
N ILE A 174 -3.21 7.36 -1.21
CA ILE A 174 -3.84 6.30 -0.41
C ILE A 174 -3.11 6.18 0.93
N ILE A 175 -3.87 6.17 2.02
CA ILE A 175 -3.43 5.75 3.34
C ILE A 175 -3.61 4.23 3.46
N PHE A 176 -2.60 3.57 3.99
CA PHE A 176 -2.65 2.20 4.50
C PHE A 176 -2.49 2.28 6.02
N ALA A 177 -3.55 2.04 6.79
CA ALA A 177 -3.49 2.02 8.24
C ALA A 177 -2.79 0.73 8.71
N LEU A 178 -1.68 0.89 9.42
CA LEU A 178 -0.78 -0.22 9.79
C LEU A 178 -0.98 -0.69 11.24
N GLU A 179 -1.35 0.24 12.13
CA GLU A 179 -1.54 -0.04 13.55
C GLU A 179 -2.43 1.03 14.19
N GLY A 180 -3.30 0.64 15.12
CA GLY A 180 -4.15 1.55 15.87
C GLY A 180 -5.34 2.09 15.10
N LYS A 181 -5.79 3.30 15.49
CA LYS A 181 -6.95 4.00 14.93
C LYS A 181 -6.67 5.48 14.77
N ALA A 182 -7.34 6.11 13.81
CA ALA A 182 -7.33 7.55 13.61
C ALA A 182 -8.68 8.04 13.09
N VAL A 183 -8.91 9.33 13.22
CA VAL A 183 -10.00 10.04 12.55
C VAL A 183 -9.41 10.82 11.37
N ILE A 184 -9.92 10.58 10.18
CA ILE A 184 -9.60 11.32 8.96
C ILE A 184 -10.72 12.30 8.71
N GLY A 185 -10.41 13.61 8.79
CA GLY A 185 -11.27 14.65 8.27
C GLY A 185 -11.05 14.78 6.77
N TYR A 186 -12.09 14.67 5.94
CA TYR A 186 -12.00 14.82 4.50
C TYR A 186 -13.22 15.57 3.94
N GLU A 187 -12.98 16.72 3.29
CA GLU A 187 -14.00 17.56 2.68
C GLU A 187 -15.21 17.82 3.63
N GLY A 188 -14.91 18.12 4.90
CA GLY A 188 -15.89 18.46 5.92
C GLY A 188 -16.62 17.27 6.56
N LYS A 189 -16.15 16.04 6.33
CA LYS A 189 -16.68 14.83 6.97
C LYS A 189 -15.57 14.11 7.70
N ASP A 190 -15.92 13.44 8.79
CA ASP A 190 -15.01 12.62 9.57
C ASP A 190 -15.24 11.14 9.30
N TYR A 191 -14.13 10.40 9.20
CA TYR A 191 -14.08 8.97 8.95
C TYR A 191 -13.13 8.32 9.94
N THR A 192 -13.59 7.35 10.70
CA THR A 192 -12.70 6.54 11.54
C THR A 192 -12.04 5.47 10.68
N ILE A 193 -10.71 5.37 10.76
CA ILE A 193 -9.90 4.35 10.10
C ILE A 193 -9.17 3.50 11.14
N SER A 194 -9.09 2.19 10.93
CA SER A 194 -8.42 1.23 11.80
C SER A 194 -7.37 0.43 11.03
N ALA A 195 -6.44 -0.20 11.74
CA ALA A 195 -5.42 -1.06 11.13
C ALA A 195 -6.03 -2.06 10.12
N GLY A 196 -5.39 -2.18 8.96
CA GLY A 196 -5.85 -2.99 7.82
C GLY A 196 -6.82 -2.29 6.86
N GLU A 197 -7.31 -1.10 7.22
CA GLU A 197 -8.17 -0.28 6.38
C GLU A 197 -7.35 0.76 5.59
N ASN A 198 -7.99 1.32 4.56
CA ASN A 198 -7.41 2.26 3.63
C ASN A 198 -8.32 3.48 3.46
N PHE A 199 -7.74 4.61 3.09
CA PHE A 199 -8.47 5.82 2.71
C PHE A 199 -7.82 6.47 1.50
N ARG A 200 -8.63 6.93 0.53
CA ARG A 200 -8.17 7.62 -0.66
C ARG A 200 -8.44 9.12 -0.58
N PHE A 201 -7.43 9.91 -0.90
CA PHE A 201 -7.55 11.35 -1.12
C PHE A 201 -7.39 11.68 -2.60
N GLU A 202 -8.24 12.55 -3.11
CA GLU A 202 -8.06 13.16 -4.42
C GLU A 202 -7.10 14.35 -4.33
N LYS A 203 -6.42 14.64 -5.43
CA LYS A 203 -5.55 15.80 -5.57
C LYS A 203 -6.26 17.08 -5.10
N ASN A 204 -5.60 17.84 -4.25
CA ASN A 204 -6.11 19.07 -3.62
C ASN A 204 -7.32 18.88 -2.68
N GLY A 205 -7.75 17.66 -2.36
CA GLY A 205 -8.75 17.40 -1.34
C GLY A 205 -8.28 17.90 0.04
N LEU A 206 -9.14 18.67 0.75
CA LEU A 206 -8.84 19.17 2.10
C LEU A 206 -8.97 18.02 3.09
N HIS A 207 -7.90 17.71 3.81
CA HIS A 207 -7.89 16.60 4.73
C HIS A 207 -7.03 16.84 5.97
N SER A 208 -7.36 16.12 7.03
CA SER A 208 -6.64 16.06 8.29
C SER A 208 -6.56 14.61 8.78
N VAL A 209 -5.64 14.32 9.69
CA VAL A 209 -5.52 13.03 10.36
C VAL A 209 -5.30 13.28 11.84
N THR A 210 -6.12 12.70 12.72
CA THR A 210 -5.97 12.79 14.17
C THR A 210 -5.93 11.40 14.77
N ALA A 211 -4.88 11.09 15.52
CA ALA A 211 -4.71 9.80 16.16
C ALA A 211 -5.75 9.60 17.29
N ASP A 212 -6.41 8.45 17.31
CA ASP A 212 -7.25 7.97 18.38
C ASP A 212 -6.49 6.87 19.14
N GLY A 213 -5.69 7.28 20.14
CA GLY A 213 -4.60 6.50 20.69
C GLY A 213 -3.35 6.54 19.79
N LYS A 214 -2.47 5.55 19.89
CA LYS A 214 -1.30 5.43 19.02
C LYS A 214 -1.71 4.90 17.65
N PHE A 215 -1.20 5.54 16.57
CA PHE A 215 -1.56 5.20 15.20
C PHE A 215 -0.33 5.17 14.27
N LYS A 216 -0.22 4.14 13.42
CA LYS A 216 0.76 4.12 12.33
C LYS A 216 0.07 3.95 10.98
N MET A 217 0.58 4.65 10.00
CA MET A 217 0.14 4.54 8.61
C MET A 217 1.31 4.59 7.62
N ALA A 218 1.08 4.04 6.43
CA ALA A 218 1.84 4.35 5.24
C ALA A 218 1.01 5.26 4.34
N LEU A 219 1.64 6.25 3.74
CA LEU A 219 1.05 7.16 2.77
C LEU A 219 1.74 6.95 1.42
N LEU A 220 0.97 6.53 0.41
CA LEU A 220 1.36 6.58 -0.98
C LEU A 220 0.79 7.86 -1.59
N LEU A 221 1.66 8.77 -2.03
CA LEU A 221 1.31 10.01 -2.71
C LEU A 221 1.80 9.94 -4.15
N VAL A 222 0.90 10.08 -5.12
CA VAL A 222 1.18 10.16 -6.56
C VAL A 222 0.97 11.59 -7.03
N ILE A 223 2.04 12.20 -7.54
CA ILE A 223 2.12 13.62 -7.94
C ILE A 223 2.18 13.68 -9.47
N GLU A 224 1.10 14.16 -10.08
CA GLU A 224 0.97 14.36 -11.55
C GLU A 224 0.33 15.70 -11.89
#